data_69a3d3b35babd7280b38cd20415b6a79
#
_entry.id   69a3d3b35babd7280b38cd20415b6a79
#
_cell.length_a   1.000
_cell.length_b   1.000
_cell.length_c   1.000
_cell.angle_alpha   90.00
_cell.angle_beta   90.00
_cell.angle_gamma   90.00
#
_symmetry.space_group_name_H-M   'P 1'
#
loop_
_entity.id
_entity.type
_entity.pdbx_description
1 polymer ?
#
loop_
_entity_poly.entity_id
_entity_poly.type
_entity_poly.pdbx_seq_one_letter_code
_entity_poly.pdbx_strand_id
1 'polypeptide(L)'
;DEVHELDSRVRMPRIGIMIEVPSMLYLLPLIADKVDFVSVGTNDLTQYLLAVDRNNSRVSDVYESMHPAVIMALKHIHDTCKQYQLPVCICGELAGDPMGALLLIGLGYETLSMNTSNVARTKYLIRQSKLSELQDLANEALSKPYGSDIYSMMLNYFEEREFTGFIR
;
A
#
# COMPACT_ATOMS: atom_id res chain seq x y z
N ASP A 1 14.42 -5.01 -27.20
CA ASP A 1 14.72 -4.40 -28.51
C ASP A 1 14.93 -5.45 -29.59
N GLU A 2 15.68 -6.55 -29.34
CA GLU A 2 15.94 -7.60 -30.33
C GLU A 2 14.64 -8.21 -30.95
N VAL A 3 13.61 -8.42 -30.15
CA VAL A 3 12.32 -8.98 -30.65
C VAL A 3 11.60 -7.98 -31.56
N HIS A 4 11.68 -6.69 -31.27
CA HIS A 4 11.09 -5.64 -32.09
C HIS A 4 11.87 -5.42 -33.39
N GLU A 5 13.18 -5.63 -33.37
CA GLU A 5 14.01 -5.65 -34.60
C GLU A 5 13.68 -6.81 -35.50
N LEU A 6 13.30 -7.97 -34.94
CA LEU A 6 12.89 -9.17 -35.68
C LEU A 6 11.46 -9.09 -36.21
N ASP A 7 10.53 -8.46 -35.49
CA ASP A 7 9.15 -8.27 -35.92
C ASP A 7 8.58 -6.94 -35.38
N SER A 8 8.51 -5.95 -36.24
CA SER A 8 7.97 -4.60 -35.90
C SER A 8 6.50 -4.58 -35.51
N ARG A 9 5.77 -5.68 -35.66
CA ARG A 9 4.37 -5.81 -35.22
C ARG A 9 4.28 -6.14 -33.71
N VAL A 10 5.38 -6.62 -33.12
CA VAL A 10 5.43 -6.91 -31.68
C VAL A 10 5.60 -5.59 -30.91
N ARG A 11 4.62 -5.24 -30.12
CA ARG A 11 4.72 -4.07 -29.23
C ARG A 11 5.58 -4.42 -28.02
N MET A 12 6.46 -3.52 -27.62
CA MET A 12 7.20 -3.64 -26.36
C MET A 12 6.19 -3.74 -25.19
N PRO A 13 6.33 -4.71 -24.29
CA PRO A 13 5.53 -4.80 -23.10
C PRO A 13 5.84 -3.61 -22.16
N ARG A 14 4.86 -3.24 -21.36
CA ARG A 14 5.11 -2.30 -20.25
C ARG A 14 5.96 -2.99 -19.19
N ILE A 15 6.98 -2.29 -18.70
CA ILE A 15 7.90 -2.79 -17.69
C ILE A 15 7.67 -2.04 -16.40
N GLY A 16 7.35 -2.75 -15.33
CA GLY A 16 7.21 -2.20 -13.97
C GLY A 16 8.23 -2.78 -13.02
N ILE A 17 8.32 -2.14 -11.86
CA ILE A 17 9.13 -2.64 -10.75
C ILE A 17 8.25 -2.91 -9.52
N MET A 18 8.75 -3.79 -8.65
CA MET A 18 8.19 -3.95 -7.31
C MET A 18 9.06 -3.21 -6.29
N ILE A 19 8.40 -2.35 -5.50
CA ILE A 19 9.02 -1.71 -4.34
C ILE A 19 8.71 -2.54 -3.13
N GLU A 20 9.71 -3.22 -2.61
CA GLU A 20 9.62 -4.11 -1.45
C GLU A 20 10.85 -4.00 -0.53
N VAL A 21 11.82 -3.16 -0.89
CA VAL A 21 12.98 -2.85 -0.06
C VAL A 21 13.10 -1.35 0.20
N PRO A 22 13.47 -0.93 1.42
CA PRO A 22 13.49 0.48 1.82
C PRO A 22 14.40 1.38 0.99
N SER A 23 15.48 0.83 0.42
CA SER A 23 16.40 1.57 -0.44
C SER A 23 15.71 2.15 -1.68
N MET A 24 14.63 1.52 -2.16
CA MET A 24 13.89 1.97 -3.32
C MET A 24 13.14 3.30 -3.09
N LEU A 25 12.85 3.66 -1.85
CA LEU A 25 12.27 4.97 -1.52
C LEU A 25 13.16 6.12 -1.99
N TYR A 26 14.48 5.91 -1.92
CA TYR A 26 15.48 6.92 -2.32
C TYR A 26 15.85 6.85 -3.81
N LEU A 27 15.72 5.67 -4.41
CA LEU A 27 16.11 5.45 -5.80
C LEU A 27 14.96 5.72 -6.79
N LEU A 28 13.72 5.67 -6.33
CA LEU A 28 12.54 5.82 -7.18
C LEU A 28 12.58 7.08 -8.07
N PRO A 29 12.97 8.27 -7.57
CA PRO A 29 13.09 9.46 -8.41
C PRO A 29 14.09 9.31 -9.55
N LEU A 30 15.14 8.49 -9.37
CA LEU A 30 16.24 8.31 -10.34
C LEU A 30 15.91 7.31 -11.45
N ILE A 31 14.87 6.51 -11.26
CA ILE A 31 14.46 5.45 -12.20
C ILE A 31 13.04 5.65 -12.73
N ALA A 32 12.35 6.68 -12.30
CA ALA A 32 10.97 6.93 -12.65
C ALA A 32 10.72 7.06 -14.15
N ASP A 33 11.70 7.53 -14.89
CA ASP A 33 11.69 7.66 -16.35
C ASP A 33 12.01 6.35 -17.11
N LYS A 34 12.38 5.29 -16.39
CA LYS A 34 12.82 3.99 -16.96
C LYS A 34 11.81 2.88 -16.79
N VAL A 35 10.70 3.16 -16.10
CA VAL A 35 9.66 2.19 -15.78
C VAL A 35 8.28 2.73 -16.13
N ASP A 36 7.36 1.85 -16.50
CA ASP A 36 6.00 2.22 -16.90
C ASP A 36 5.00 2.22 -15.75
N PHE A 37 5.31 1.51 -14.66
CA PHE A 37 4.46 1.43 -13.46
C PHE A 37 5.23 0.88 -12.25
N VAL A 38 4.63 1.05 -11.08
CA VAL A 38 5.15 0.56 -9.79
C VAL A 38 4.13 -0.35 -9.13
N SER A 39 4.60 -1.44 -8.55
CA SER A 39 3.86 -2.27 -7.62
C SER A 39 4.53 -2.22 -6.24
N VAL A 40 3.76 -2.10 -5.16
CA VAL A 40 4.32 -2.04 -3.80
C VAL A 40 4.03 -3.33 -3.07
N GLY A 41 5.06 -4.11 -2.77
CA GLY A 41 5.01 -5.34 -1.98
C GLY A 41 5.01 -5.01 -0.48
N THR A 42 3.83 -4.74 0.09
CA THR A 42 3.74 -4.24 1.49
C THR A 42 4.28 -5.21 2.51
N ASN A 43 4.18 -6.52 2.28
CA ASN A 43 4.64 -7.52 3.23
C ASN A 43 6.16 -7.47 3.41
N ASP A 44 6.90 -7.49 2.31
CA ASP A 44 8.36 -7.49 2.33
C ASP A 44 8.89 -6.09 2.69
N LEU A 45 8.25 -5.03 2.19
CA LEU A 45 8.59 -3.66 2.57
C LEU A 45 8.49 -3.47 4.09
N THR A 46 7.42 -3.94 4.72
CA THR A 46 7.24 -3.89 6.18
C THR A 46 8.31 -4.69 6.90
N GLN A 47 8.57 -5.92 6.45
CA GLN A 47 9.60 -6.79 7.01
C GLN A 47 10.97 -6.12 7.03
N TYR A 48 11.38 -5.53 5.92
CA TYR A 48 12.69 -4.89 5.81
C TYR A 48 12.76 -3.53 6.50
N LEU A 49 11.67 -2.76 6.51
CA LEU A 49 11.60 -1.49 7.26
C LEU A 49 11.76 -1.70 8.76
N LEU A 50 11.12 -2.75 9.29
CA LEU A 50 11.13 -3.04 10.72
C LEU A 50 12.26 -4.01 11.11
N ALA A 51 13.04 -4.51 10.14
CA ALA A 51 14.07 -5.53 10.33
C ALA A 51 13.54 -6.79 11.05
N VAL A 52 12.33 -7.24 10.70
CA VAL A 52 11.62 -8.35 11.35
C VAL A 52 11.25 -9.40 10.32
N ASP A 53 11.64 -10.65 10.56
CA ASP A 53 11.17 -11.78 9.76
C ASP A 53 9.77 -12.22 10.25
N ARG A 54 8.74 -11.98 9.43
CA ARG A 54 7.34 -12.35 9.73
C ARG A 54 7.13 -13.86 9.89
N ASN A 55 8.02 -14.68 9.36
CA ASN A 55 7.95 -16.15 9.47
C ASN A 55 8.65 -16.69 10.73
N ASN A 56 9.38 -15.84 11.46
CA ASN A 56 10.06 -16.21 12.68
C ASN A 56 9.17 -15.94 13.90
N SER A 57 8.62 -16.97 14.50
CA SER A 57 7.70 -16.89 15.64
C SER A 57 8.26 -16.18 16.89
N ARG A 58 9.59 -15.99 16.98
CA ARG A 58 10.21 -15.25 18.11
C ARG A 58 10.11 -13.75 17.97
N VAL A 59 9.91 -13.24 16.76
CA VAL A 59 9.91 -11.80 16.46
C VAL A 59 8.70 -11.36 15.64
N SER A 60 7.84 -12.30 15.22
CA SER A 60 6.64 -11.99 14.42
C SER A 60 5.68 -11.01 15.10
N ASP A 61 5.67 -10.97 16.44
CA ASP A 61 4.82 -10.03 17.20
C ASP A 61 5.24 -8.56 17.00
N VAL A 62 6.47 -8.32 16.51
CA VAL A 62 6.96 -6.97 16.17
C VAL A 62 6.60 -6.58 14.73
N TYR A 63 6.16 -7.56 13.92
CA TYR A 63 5.68 -7.28 12.56
C TYR A 63 4.31 -6.60 12.63
N GLU A 64 4.28 -5.33 12.26
CA GLU A 64 3.09 -4.49 12.32
C GLU A 64 2.88 -3.76 10.99
N SER A 65 1.88 -4.18 10.22
CA SER A 65 1.60 -3.62 8.89
C SER A 65 1.13 -2.16 8.92
N MET A 66 0.59 -1.70 10.05
CA MET A 66 0.19 -0.31 10.29
C MET A 66 1.21 0.47 11.13
N HIS A 67 2.46 -0.01 11.20
CA HIS A 67 3.52 0.73 11.87
C HIS A 67 3.72 2.12 11.22
N PRO A 68 3.91 3.22 12.01
CA PRO A 68 4.06 4.56 11.47
C PRO A 68 5.11 4.68 10.36
N ALA A 69 6.26 4.02 10.50
CA ALA A 69 7.29 4.00 9.46
C ALA A 69 6.80 3.40 8.14
N VAL A 70 5.94 2.38 8.20
CA VAL A 70 5.34 1.77 7.01
C VAL A 70 4.36 2.74 6.35
N ILE A 71 3.47 3.37 7.12
CA ILE A 71 2.51 4.35 6.61
C ILE A 71 3.22 5.55 5.98
N MET A 72 4.29 6.05 6.62
CA MET A 72 5.13 7.14 6.07
C MET A 72 5.83 6.72 4.78
N ALA A 73 6.37 5.50 4.71
CA ALA A 73 7.00 4.96 3.50
C ALA A 73 5.99 4.85 2.35
N LEU A 74 4.80 4.33 2.62
CA LEU A 74 3.72 4.23 1.63
C LEU A 74 3.31 5.62 1.14
N LYS A 75 3.16 6.60 2.04
CA LYS A 75 2.88 7.98 1.64
C LYS A 75 3.98 8.55 0.75
N HIS A 76 5.23 8.36 1.12
CA HIS A 76 6.36 8.82 0.32
C HIS A 76 6.40 8.19 -1.09
N ILE A 77 6.15 6.88 -1.20
CA ILE A 77 6.09 6.18 -2.49
C ILE A 77 4.95 6.76 -3.34
N HIS A 78 3.75 6.91 -2.77
CA HIS A 78 2.60 7.48 -3.48
C HIS A 78 2.91 8.87 -4.02
N ASP A 79 3.44 9.77 -3.18
CA ASP A 79 3.71 11.16 -3.56
C ASP A 79 4.79 11.24 -4.64
N THR A 80 5.83 10.40 -4.53
CA THR A 80 6.85 10.30 -5.56
C THR A 80 6.27 9.79 -6.88
N CYS A 81 5.49 8.71 -6.86
CA CYS A 81 4.83 8.21 -8.07
C CYS A 81 3.91 9.26 -8.70
N LYS A 82 3.15 9.99 -7.88
CA LYS A 82 2.28 11.08 -8.35
C LYS A 82 3.09 12.21 -9.00
N GLN A 83 4.21 12.62 -8.40
CA GLN A 83 5.11 13.65 -8.95
C GLN A 83 5.63 13.27 -10.34
N TYR A 84 5.96 12.00 -10.54
CA TYR A 84 6.49 11.48 -11.81
C TYR A 84 5.41 10.89 -12.73
N GLN A 85 4.13 11.02 -12.36
CA GLN A 85 2.99 10.49 -13.12
C GLN A 85 3.08 8.97 -13.38
N LEU A 86 3.70 8.24 -12.48
CA LEU A 86 3.82 6.79 -12.53
C LEU A 86 2.57 6.12 -11.94
N PRO A 87 1.89 5.25 -12.70
CA PRO A 87 0.87 4.40 -12.13
C PRO A 87 1.44 3.54 -11.00
N VAL A 88 0.77 3.51 -9.85
CA VAL A 88 1.18 2.72 -8.70
C VAL A 88 0.03 1.87 -8.19
N CYS A 89 0.31 0.62 -7.84
CA CYS A 89 -0.63 -0.27 -7.17
C CYS A 89 0.00 -0.85 -5.90
N ILE A 90 -0.86 -1.11 -4.92
CA ILE A 90 -0.47 -1.86 -3.72
C ILE A 90 -0.79 -3.33 -3.94
N CYS A 91 0.17 -4.19 -3.65
CA CYS A 91 -0.04 -5.63 -3.49
C CYS A 91 0.50 -6.07 -2.12
N GLY A 92 -0.06 -7.15 -1.60
CA GLY A 92 0.24 -7.64 -0.27
C GLY A 92 -0.99 -7.64 0.64
N GLU A 93 -0.82 -8.11 1.85
CA GLU A 93 -1.93 -8.37 2.77
C GLU A 93 -2.64 -7.10 3.22
N LEU A 94 -1.91 -5.99 3.38
CA LEU A 94 -2.48 -4.70 3.77
C LEU A 94 -3.56 -4.21 2.80
N ALA A 95 -3.43 -4.48 1.50
CA ALA A 95 -4.44 -4.13 0.51
C ALA A 95 -5.76 -4.92 0.67
N GLY A 96 -5.68 -6.15 1.23
CA GLY A 96 -6.83 -7.00 1.50
C GLY A 96 -7.37 -6.89 2.92
N ASP A 97 -6.66 -6.20 3.80
CA ASP A 97 -7.15 -5.88 5.14
C ASP A 97 -8.17 -4.73 5.08
N PRO A 98 -9.32 -4.84 5.76
CA PRO A 98 -10.36 -3.83 5.71
C PRO A 98 -9.91 -2.43 6.14
N MET A 99 -9.18 -2.33 7.25
CA MET A 99 -8.68 -1.05 7.77
C MET A 99 -7.54 -0.54 6.90
N GLY A 100 -6.62 -1.44 6.52
CA GLY A 100 -5.51 -1.15 5.63
C GLY A 100 -5.96 -0.62 4.28
N ALA A 101 -6.96 -1.24 3.66
CA ALA A 101 -7.50 -0.80 2.37
C ALA A 101 -8.06 0.62 2.43
N LEU A 102 -8.86 0.96 3.46
CA LEU A 102 -9.41 2.31 3.62
C LEU A 102 -8.29 3.34 3.91
N LEU A 103 -7.30 2.97 4.72
CA LEU A 103 -6.15 3.83 5.00
C LEU A 103 -5.33 4.10 3.72
N LEU A 104 -5.09 3.07 2.91
CA LEU A 104 -4.38 3.21 1.63
C LEU A 104 -5.12 4.15 0.65
N ILE A 105 -6.45 4.07 0.58
CA ILE A 105 -7.26 5.00 -0.22
C ILE A 105 -7.13 6.42 0.32
N GLY A 106 -7.16 6.60 1.63
CA GLY A 106 -6.92 7.90 2.27
C GLY A 106 -5.54 8.48 1.95
N LEU A 107 -4.50 7.64 1.84
CA LEU A 107 -3.15 8.04 1.41
C LEU A 107 -3.09 8.45 -0.07
N GLY A 108 -4.12 8.11 -0.86
CA GLY A 108 -4.23 8.47 -2.27
C GLY A 108 -4.09 7.32 -3.26
N TYR A 109 -3.93 6.07 -2.81
CA TYR A 109 -3.83 4.92 -3.71
C TYR A 109 -5.17 4.60 -4.37
N GLU A 110 -5.16 4.44 -5.68
CA GLU A 110 -6.35 4.16 -6.49
C GLU A 110 -6.45 2.69 -6.94
N THR A 111 -5.35 1.94 -6.83
CA THR A 111 -5.28 0.55 -7.29
C THR A 111 -4.77 -0.35 -6.17
N LEU A 112 -5.62 -1.29 -5.75
CA LEU A 112 -5.32 -2.28 -4.73
C LEU A 112 -5.47 -3.69 -5.34
N SER A 113 -4.45 -4.51 -5.20
CA SER A 113 -4.44 -5.92 -5.59
C SER A 113 -4.59 -6.80 -4.34
N MET A 114 -5.54 -7.72 -4.36
CA MET A 114 -5.87 -8.57 -3.22
C MET A 114 -6.45 -9.90 -3.66
N ASN A 115 -6.57 -10.83 -2.73
CA ASN A 115 -7.28 -12.08 -2.96
C ASN A 115 -8.75 -11.83 -3.32
N THR A 116 -9.30 -12.65 -4.21
CA THR A 116 -10.68 -12.51 -4.69
C THR A 116 -11.72 -12.52 -3.59
N SER A 117 -11.47 -13.28 -2.50
CA SER A 117 -12.33 -13.34 -1.31
C SER A 117 -12.48 -11.97 -0.60
N ASN A 118 -11.48 -11.09 -0.72
CA ASN A 118 -11.49 -9.78 -0.07
C ASN A 118 -12.13 -8.68 -0.92
N VAL A 119 -12.22 -8.87 -2.25
CA VAL A 119 -12.69 -7.85 -3.19
C VAL A 119 -14.11 -7.35 -2.87
N ALA A 120 -15.05 -8.25 -2.63
CA ALA A 120 -16.45 -7.87 -2.38
C ALA A 120 -16.57 -7.04 -1.09
N ARG A 121 -15.89 -7.47 -0.03
CA ARG A 121 -15.83 -6.79 1.27
C ARG A 121 -15.22 -5.39 1.14
N THR A 122 -14.06 -5.30 0.53
CA THR A 122 -13.35 -4.02 0.33
C THR A 122 -14.17 -3.05 -0.51
N LYS A 123 -14.76 -3.51 -1.62
CA LYS A 123 -15.67 -2.69 -2.43
C LYS A 123 -16.87 -2.16 -1.64
N TYR A 124 -17.46 -2.98 -0.77
CA TYR A 124 -18.57 -2.53 0.08
C TYR A 124 -18.11 -1.39 0.99
N LEU A 125 -17.01 -1.59 1.72
CA LEU A 125 -16.47 -0.57 2.65
C LEU A 125 -16.13 0.75 1.93
N ILE A 126 -15.48 0.68 0.78
CA ILE A 126 -15.17 1.87 -0.03
C ILE A 126 -16.44 2.63 -0.41
N ARG A 127 -17.48 1.93 -0.83
CA ARG A 127 -18.75 2.56 -1.26
C ARG A 127 -19.54 3.19 -0.12
N GLN A 128 -19.30 2.76 1.12
CA GLN A 128 -19.92 3.30 2.32
C GLN A 128 -19.09 4.42 2.97
N SER A 129 -17.87 4.64 2.51
CA SER A 129 -16.95 5.64 3.04
C SER A 129 -16.92 6.89 2.15
N LYS A 130 -16.58 8.03 2.75
CA LYS A 130 -16.30 9.27 2.00
C LYS A 130 -14.80 9.46 1.90
N LEU A 131 -14.34 9.79 0.68
CA LEU A 131 -12.91 9.99 0.43
C LEU A 131 -12.30 11.06 1.35
N SER A 132 -13.01 12.16 1.63
CA SER A 132 -12.52 13.21 2.53
C SER A 132 -12.26 12.67 3.94
N GLU A 133 -13.15 11.84 4.47
CA GLU A 133 -12.98 11.24 5.80
C GLU A 133 -11.78 10.28 5.83
N LEU A 134 -11.59 9.49 4.75
CA LEU A 134 -10.43 8.60 4.65
C LEU A 134 -9.11 9.39 4.55
N GLN A 135 -9.13 10.54 3.86
CA GLN A 135 -7.98 11.44 3.79
C GLN A 135 -7.66 12.06 5.15
N ASP A 136 -8.67 12.44 5.92
CA ASP A 136 -8.49 12.96 7.28
C ASP A 136 -7.87 11.89 8.20
N LEU A 137 -8.38 10.65 8.14
CA LEU A 137 -7.81 9.51 8.87
C LEU A 137 -6.36 9.22 8.46
N ALA A 138 -6.05 9.26 7.17
CA ALA A 138 -4.68 9.04 6.70
C ALA A 138 -3.73 10.15 7.18
N ASN A 139 -4.17 11.41 7.16
CA ASN A 139 -3.39 12.53 7.69
C ASN A 139 -3.18 12.41 9.21
N GLU A 140 -4.20 11.97 9.94
CA GLU A 140 -4.08 11.71 11.37
C GLU A 140 -3.11 10.54 11.63
N ALA A 141 -3.19 9.43 10.87
CA ALA A 141 -2.29 8.28 10.99
C ALA A 141 -0.82 8.67 10.82
N LEU A 142 -0.52 9.59 9.89
CA LEU A 142 0.84 10.09 9.64
C LEU A 142 1.42 10.88 10.83
N SER A 143 0.60 11.32 11.77
CA SER A 143 1.01 12.03 12.99
C SER A 143 1.16 11.13 14.21
N LYS A 144 0.71 9.88 14.15
CA LYS A 144 0.74 8.94 15.28
C LYS A 144 2.14 8.36 15.46
N PRO A 145 2.66 8.30 16.70
CA PRO A 145 3.99 7.73 16.98
C PRO A 145 3.99 6.20 17.09
N TYR A 146 2.82 5.57 17.33
CA TYR A 146 2.71 4.13 17.53
C TYR A 146 1.65 3.53 16.61
N GLY A 147 1.88 2.30 16.14
CA GLY A 147 0.92 1.60 15.30
C GLY A 147 -0.35 1.20 16.06
N SER A 148 -0.26 0.94 17.36
CA SER A 148 -1.43 0.74 18.24
C SER A 148 -2.39 1.95 18.23
N ASP A 149 -1.87 3.17 18.11
CA ASP A 149 -2.69 4.38 18.03
C ASP A 149 -3.40 4.45 16.67
N ILE A 150 -2.68 4.09 15.59
CA ILE A 150 -3.27 4.01 14.24
C ILE A 150 -4.36 2.94 14.21
N TYR A 151 -4.08 1.76 14.77
CA TYR A 151 -5.07 0.68 14.85
C TYR A 151 -6.32 1.12 15.64
N SER A 152 -6.13 1.73 16.81
CA SER A 152 -7.23 2.20 17.66
C SER A 152 -8.08 3.28 16.96
N MET A 153 -7.43 4.21 16.26
CA MET A 153 -8.11 5.23 15.46
C MET A 153 -8.96 4.59 14.35
N MET A 154 -8.41 3.63 13.61
CA MET A 154 -9.14 2.92 12.57
C MET A 154 -10.29 2.07 13.15
N LEU A 155 -10.07 1.45 14.31
CA LEU A 155 -11.11 0.69 15.00
C LEU A 155 -12.29 1.58 15.39
N ASN A 156 -12.03 2.75 15.97
CA ASN A 156 -13.08 3.72 16.32
C ASN A 156 -13.90 4.13 15.07
N TYR A 157 -13.24 4.41 13.95
CA TYR A 157 -13.93 4.72 12.69
C TYR A 157 -14.83 3.56 12.24
N PHE A 158 -14.37 2.31 12.40
CA PHE A 158 -15.15 1.12 12.06
C PHE A 158 -16.33 0.91 13.01
N GLU A 159 -16.19 1.21 14.30
CA GLU A 159 -17.27 1.14 15.30
C GLU A 159 -18.36 2.18 15.01
N GLU A 160 -17.97 3.43 14.76
CA GLU A 160 -18.90 4.52 14.42
C GLU A 160 -19.71 4.27 13.15
N ARG A 161 -19.16 3.45 12.23
CA ARG A 161 -19.78 3.10 10.95
C ARG A 161 -20.43 1.73 10.92
N GLU A 162 -20.44 1.00 12.05
CA GLU A 162 -20.95 -0.37 12.14
C GLU A 162 -20.20 -1.35 11.20
N PHE A 163 -18.91 -1.09 10.93
CA PHE A 163 -18.09 -1.92 10.07
C PHE A 163 -17.33 -3.04 10.81
N THR A 164 -17.49 -3.16 12.12
CA THR A 164 -16.75 -4.12 12.97
C THR A 164 -16.91 -5.58 12.52
N GLY A 165 -18.06 -5.92 11.91
CA GLY A 165 -18.28 -7.26 11.35
C GLY A 165 -17.36 -7.63 10.18
N PHE A 166 -16.61 -6.68 9.64
CA PHE A 166 -15.65 -6.90 8.55
C PHE A 166 -14.19 -7.09 9.05
N ILE A 167 -13.94 -6.81 10.34
CA ILE A 167 -12.64 -7.02 10.98
C ILE A 167 -12.60 -8.49 11.46
N ARG A 168 -11.72 -9.29 10.89
CA ARG A 168 -11.48 -10.67 11.32
C ARG A 168 -9.99 -10.97 11.32
#